data_414bb8bd856e2aacadb263eec14d9645
#
_entry.id   414bb8bd856e2aacadb263eec14d9645
#
_cell.length_a   1.000
_cell.length_b   1.000
_cell.length_c   1.000
_cell.angle_alpha   90.00
_cell.angle_beta   90.00
_cell.angle_gamma   90.00
#
_symmetry.space_group_name_H-M   'P 1'
#
loop_
_entity.id
_entity.type
_entity.pdbx_description
1 polymer ?
#
loop_
_entity_poly.entity_id
_entity_poly.type
_entity_poly.pdbx_seq_one_letter_code
_entity_poly.pdbx_strand_id
1 'polypeptide(L)'
;MKFKAILSVVLLSTTMAYGQTDPTIMTINGKPVSRSEFEYSYNKNNADGVIDKKSVDEYVNLFINYKLKVQAALDAHLDTLSSFKKEFLSYRDQQVRPTFITDADVEAEGHKLYREAKQQVEANGGMWHCAHILIGMLQSADKEEAETVKQLADSIYTAIRGGADFAELAKKYSTDVNSAKNGGELLHLQKGQTVPEFEKALFALKPGEISAPVLSPFGYHIIKMIGREEFPSYETLHPDIMRYIEMQGLRDQIIEQKLDSLVESEGKGATQEEILAKKLSSLEKEDVNLKNLIREYYDGLLMIEMSNRTVWDKAAKDEKALEAYFLKHKKQYKWTEPRFKGIAYHVKKKEDVEAVKACVKDVPFNQWAEKLRDKFNADNTIRIRVEKGIFRKGDNALVDRDVFGE
;
A
#
# COMPACT_ATOMS: atom_id res chain seq x y z
N MET A 1 -56.10 -6.33 21.46
CA MET A 1 -54.91 -5.60 20.97
C MET A 1 -55.16 -5.14 19.56
N LYS A 2 -55.30 -3.81 19.36
CA LYS A 2 -55.68 -3.21 18.07
C LYS A 2 -54.41 -2.83 17.33
N PHE A 3 -54.15 -3.51 16.21
CA PHE A 3 -53.08 -3.09 15.27
C PHE A 3 -53.55 -1.86 14.49
N LYS A 4 -52.90 -0.73 14.69
CA LYS A 4 -53.03 0.45 13.83
C LYS A 4 -52.07 0.29 12.64
N ALA A 5 -52.64 0.06 11.47
CA ALA A 5 -51.90 0.17 10.20
C ALA A 5 -51.61 1.65 9.94
N ILE A 6 -50.37 2.03 9.90
CA ILE A 6 -49.90 3.35 9.44
C ILE A 6 -49.79 3.25 7.92
N LEU A 7 -50.70 3.86 7.21
CA LEU A 7 -50.72 4.04 5.77
C LEU A 7 -49.72 5.17 5.45
N SER A 8 -48.51 4.84 5.05
CA SER A 8 -47.53 5.82 4.54
C SER A 8 -47.94 6.19 3.12
N VAL A 9 -48.55 7.36 2.97
CA VAL A 9 -48.77 7.99 1.67
C VAL A 9 -47.42 8.47 1.16
N VAL A 10 -46.83 7.75 0.20
CA VAL A 10 -45.71 8.23 -0.59
C VAL A 10 -46.26 9.25 -1.57
N LEU A 11 -46.13 10.53 -1.24
CA LEU A 11 -46.31 11.59 -2.21
C LEU A 11 -45.17 11.46 -3.24
N LEU A 12 -45.45 10.86 -4.40
CA LEU A 12 -44.68 11.05 -5.60
C LEU A 12 -44.81 12.52 -6.03
N SER A 13 -43.94 13.37 -5.51
CA SER A 13 -43.71 14.67 -6.12
C SER A 13 -42.97 14.39 -7.45
N THR A 14 -43.73 14.37 -8.54
CA THR A 14 -43.19 14.56 -9.89
C THR A 14 -42.63 15.97 -9.94
N THR A 15 -41.40 16.14 -9.48
CA THR A 15 -40.58 17.29 -9.85
C THR A 15 -40.36 17.15 -11.34
N MET A 16 -41.14 17.89 -12.13
CA MET A 16 -40.70 18.24 -13.49
C MET A 16 -39.32 18.84 -13.34
N ALA A 17 -38.31 18.11 -13.78
CA ALA A 17 -36.99 18.61 -13.96
C ALA A 17 -37.05 19.63 -15.11
N TYR A 18 -37.45 20.86 -14.79
CA TYR A 18 -37.01 22.00 -15.56
C TYR A 18 -35.50 21.95 -15.49
N GLY A 19 -34.84 21.69 -16.60
CA GLY A 19 -33.37 21.77 -16.69
C GLY A 19 -32.97 23.11 -16.09
N GLN A 20 -32.47 23.08 -14.86
CA GLN A 20 -32.03 24.28 -14.16
C GLN A 20 -30.83 24.76 -14.99
N THR A 21 -31.06 25.81 -15.81
CA THR A 21 -29.99 26.44 -16.56
C THR A 21 -28.97 26.91 -15.54
N ASP A 22 -27.72 26.44 -15.66
CA ASP A 22 -26.60 26.87 -14.80
C ASP A 22 -26.20 28.30 -15.23
N PRO A 23 -26.76 29.34 -14.60
CA PRO A 23 -26.62 30.70 -15.11
C PRO A 23 -25.18 31.20 -14.90
N THR A 24 -24.70 31.98 -15.83
CA THR A 24 -23.50 32.80 -15.68
C THR A 24 -23.74 33.84 -14.60
N ILE A 25 -22.98 33.79 -13.51
CA ILE A 25 -23.11 34.76 -12.39
C ILE A 25 -22.05 35.86 -12.42
N MET A 26 -20.93 35.61 -13.10
CA MET A 26 -19.86 36.60 -13.29
C MET A 26 -19.08 36.31 -14.57
N THR A 27 -18.33 37.29 -15.02
CA THR A 27 -17.39 37.15 -16.15
C THR A 27 -16.01 37.63 -15.71
N ILE A 28 -14.99 36.76 -15.82
CA ILE A 28 -13.62 37.06 -15.47
C ILE A 28 -12.76 37.01 -16.72
N ASN A 29 -12.13 38.12 -17.06
CA ASN A 29 -11.33 38.26 -18.29
C ASN A 29 -12.07 37.73 -19.55
N GLY A 30 -13.35 38.08 -19.70
CA GLY A 30 -14.19 37.66 -20.83
C GLY A 30 -14.71 36.24 -20.82
N LYS A 31 -14.31 35.42 -19.82
CA LYS A 31 -14.79 34.05 -19.66
C LYS A 31 -15.93 33.98 -18.65
N PRO A 32 -17.06 33.33 -19.00
CA PRO A 32 -18.17 33.19 -18.08
C PRO A 32 -17.86 32.19 -16.96
N VAL A 33 -18.34 32.49 -15.76
CA VAL A 33 -18.34 31.59 -14.60
C VAL A 33 -19.78 31.26 -14.28
N SER A 34 -20.08 29.99 -14.21
CA SER A 34 -21.43 29.52 -13.86
C SER A 34 -21.67 29.54 -12.34
N ARG A 35 -22.96 29.55 -11.98
CA ARG A 35 -23.37 29.47 -10.58
C ARG A 35 -22.86 28.19 -9.92
N SER A 36 -23.01 27.05 -10.58
CA SER A 36 -22.61 25.75 -10.03
C SER A 36 -21.10 25.69 -9.77
N GLU A 37 -20.29 26.29 -10.65
CA GLU A 37 -18.85 26.36 -10.49
C GLU A 37 -18.43 27.15 -9.24
N PHE A 38 -19.02 28.32 -9.06
CA PHE A 38 -18.75 29.17 -7.89
C PHE A 38 -19.24 28.51 -6.60
N GLU A 39 -20.48 28.02 -6.59
CA GLU A 39 -21.08 27.37 -5.42
C GLU A 39 -20.29 26.13 -5.01
N TYR A 40 -19.84 25.31 -5.94
CA TYR A 40 -18.98 24.16 -5.67
C TYR A 40 -17.72 24.56 -4.97
N SER A 41 -16.99 25.53 -5.51
CA SER A 41 -15.74 26.02 -4.96
C SER A 41 -15.93 26.71 -3.59
N TYR A 42 -16.98 27.52 -3.45
CA TYR A 42 -17.33 28.19 -2.19
C TYR A 42 -17.66 27.18 -1.09
N ASN A 43 -18.55 26.24 -1.36
CA ASN A 43 -19.00 25.26 -0.38
C ASN A 43 -17.88 24.33 0.08
N LYS A 44 -17.00 23.89 -0.84
CA LYS A 44 -15.84 23.08 -0.49
C LYS A 44 -14.89 23.81 0.45
N ASN A 45 -14.63 25.08 0.21
CA ASN A 45 -13.74 25.90 1.03
C ASN A 45 -14.39 26.42 2.31
N ASN A 46 -15.67 26.20 2.51
CA ASN A 46 -16.44 26.55 3.71
C ASN A 46 -17.14 25.34 4.36
N ALA A 47 -16.72 24.11 4.01
CA ALA A 47 -17.27 22.88 4.55
C ALA A 47 -17.09 22.77 6.08
N ASP A 48 -17.78 21.84 6.70
CA ASP A 48 -17.62 21.57 8.13
C ASP A 48 -16.17 21.15 8.43
N GLY A 49 -15.60 21.73 9.49
CA GLY A 49 -14.20 21.53 9.88
C GLY A 49 -13.22 22.56 9.31
N VAL A 50 -13.62 23.41 8.36
CA VAL A 50 -12.77 24.53 7.92
C VAL A 50 -12.74 25.61 9.00
N ILE A 51 -11.53 25.94 9.49
CA ILE A 51 -11.33 26.89 10.61
C ILE A 51 -11.54 28.34 10.18
N ASP A 52 -11.12 28.70 8.95
CA ASP A 52 -11.14 30.08 8.43
C ASP A 52 -12.19 30.20 7.31
N LYS A 53 -13.47 30.00 7.69
CA LYS A 53 -14.61 30.15 6.78
C LYS A 53 -14.74 31.59 6.32
N LYS A 54 -15.02 31.79 5.04
CA LYS A 54 -15.17 33.11 4.42
C LYS A 54 -16.63 33.39 4.11
N SER A 55 -17.04 34.63 4.27
CA SER A 55 -18.30 35.10 3.72
C SER A 55 -18.26 35.04 2.18
N VAL A 56 -19.44 35.09 1.53
CA VAL A 56 -19.52 35.11 0.07
C VAL A 56 -18.72 36.26 -0.52
N ASP A 57 -18.84 37.47 0.07
CA ASP A 57 -18.18 38.68 -0.42
C ASP A 57 -16.64 38.59 -0.33
N GLU A 58 -16.13 38.03 0.75
CA GLU A 58 -14.70 37.76 0.91
C GLU A 58 -14.21 36.70 -0.06
N TYR A 59 -15.00 35.64 -0.27
CA TYR A 59 -14.63 34.54 -1.14
C TYR A 59 -14.65 34.94 -2.63
N VAL A 60 -15.55 35.82 -3.07
CA VAL A 60 -15.60 36.32 -4.44
C VAL A 60 -14.25 36.89 -4.86
N ASN A 61 -13.59 37.68 -4.03
CA ASN A 61 -12.27 38.24 -4.36
C ASN A 61 -11.19 37.14 -4.48
N LEU A 62 -11.22 36.15 -3.59
CA LEU A 62 -10.29 35.01 -3.67
C LEU A 62 -10.53 34.21 -4.94
N PHE A 63 -11.79 33.95 -5.28
CA PHE A 63 -12.18 33.21 -6.47
C PHE A 63 -11.79 33.95 -7.77
N ILE A 64 -11.99 35.26 -7.83
CA ILE A 64 -11.54 36.08 -8.97
C ILE A 64 -10.02 35.97 -9.14
N ASN A 65 -9.25 36.13 -8.06
CA ASN A 65 -7.80 36.01 -8.10
C ASN A 65 -7.34 34.62 -8.54
N TYR A 66 -8.03 33.58 -8.08
CA TYR A 66 -7.80 32.20 -8.51
C TYR A 66 -8.00 32.06 -10.02
N LYS A 67 -9.14 32.49 -10.56
CA LYS A 67 -9.45 32.39 -12.00
C LYS A 67 -8.52 33.24 -12.87
N LEU A 68 -8.08 34.41 -12.39
CA LEU A 68 -7.09 35.24 -13.09
C LEU A 68 -5.72 34.55 -13.18
N LYS A 69 -5.29 33.84 -12.13
CA LYS A 69 -4.06 33.04 -12.18
C LYS A 69 -4.17 31.87 -13.14
N VAL A 70 -5.32 31.18 -13.14
CA VAL A 70 -5.61 30.12 -14.11
C VAL A 70 -5.53 30.66 -15.55
N GLN A 71 -6.16 31.81 -15.81
CA GLN A 71 -6.10 32.43 -17.12
C GLN A 71 -4.66 32.79 -17.55
N ALA A 72 -3.89 33.38 -16.64
CA ALA A 72 -2.49 33.71 -16.90
C ALA A 72 -1.63 32.44 -17.20
N ALA A 73 -1.95 31.34 -16.55
CA ALA A 73 -1.30 30.06 -16.82
C ALA A 73 -1.64 29.51 -18.21
N LEU A 74 -2.90 29.62 -18.62
CA LEU A 74 -3.35 29.24 -19.98
C LEU A 74 -2.73 30.12 -21.04
N ASP A 75 -2.67 31.43 -20.82
CA ASP A 75 -2.03 32.40 -21.75
C ASP A 75 -0.51 32.10 -21.87
N ALA A 76 0.10 31.55 -20.83
CA ALA A 76 1.49 31.11 -20.86
C ALA A 76 1.65 29.65 -21.34
N HIS A 77 0.59 29.01 -21.84
CA HIS A 77 0.56 27.62 -22.33
C HIS A 77 1.08 26.57 -21.34
N LEU A 78 0.86 26.78 -20.04
CA LEU A 78 1.32 25.83 -19.00
C LEU A 78 0.58 24.50 -19.03
N ASP A 79 -0.64 24.47 -19.57
CA ASP A 79 -1.43 23.25 -19.82
C ASP A 79 -0.80 22.33 -20.87
N THR A 80 0.15 22.83 -21.67
CA THR A 80 0.86 22.03 -22.69
C THR A 80 2.07 21.28 -22.14
N LEU A 81 2.52 21.61 -20.94
CA LEU A 81 3.65 20.97 -20.30
C LEU A 81 3.43 19.47 -20.10
N SER A 82 4.45 18.65 -20.38
CA SER A 82 4.38 17.20 -20.19
C SER A 82 4.12 16.82 -18.74
N SER A 83 4.69 17.55 -17.76
CA SER A 83 4.46 17.35 -16.33
C SER A 83 3.00 17.61 -15.95
N PHE A 84 2.43 18.71 -16.46
CA PHE A 84 1.03 19.05 -16.23
C PHE A 84 0.10 17.97 -16.80
N LYS A 85 0.31 17.60 -18.07
CA LYS A 85 -0.52 16.57 -18.73
C LYS A 85 -0.48 15.25 -17.98
N LYS A 86 0.71 14.80 -17.59
CA LYS A 86 0.89 13.55 -16.86
C LYS A 86 0.14 13.57 -15.53
N GLU A 87 0.27 14.66 -14.79
CA GLU A 87 -0.37 14.82 -13.47
C GLU A 87 -1.90 14.87 -13.60
N PHE A 88 -2.40 15.69 -14.53
CA PHE A 88 -3.83 15.81 -14.77
C PHE A 88 -4.46 14.51 -15.24
N LEU A 89 -3.85 13.84 -16.22
CA LEU A 89 -4.35 12.57 -16.74
C LEU A 89 -4.36 11.48 -15.65
N SER A 90 -3.33 11.43 -14.82
CA SER A 90 -3.30 10.50 -13.69
C SER A 90 -4.48 10.71 -12.74
N TYR A 91 -4.78 11.96 -12.40
CA TYR A 91 -5.92 12.27 -11.54
C TYR A 91 -7.27 11.96 -12.20
N ARG A 92 -7.44 12.37 -13.47
CA ARG A 92 -8.63 12.05 -14.26
C ARG A 92 -8.88 10.53 -14.27
N ASP A 93 -7.84 9.76 -14.52
CA ASP A 93 -7.93 8.31 -14.63
C ASP A 93 -8.35 7.68 -13.31
N GLN A 94 -7.87 8.17 -12.18
CA GLN A 94 -8.31 7.73 -10.87
C GLN A 94 -9.83 7.89 -10.67
N GLN A 95 -10.44 8.90 -11.29
CA GLN A 95 -11.89 9.13 -11.20
C GLN A 95 -12.67 8.32 -12.23
N VAL A 96 -12.12 8.11 -13.41
CA VAL A 96 -12.85 7.52 -14.55
C VAL A 96 -12.70 6.01 -14.61
N ARG A 97 -11.51 5.46 -14.37
CA ARG A 97 -11.22 4.02 -14.49
C ARG A 97 -12.13 3.14 -13.64
N PRO A 98 -12.43 3.47 -12.37
CA PRO A 98 -13.35 2.66 -11.56
C PRO A 98 -14.76 2.52 -12.14
N THR A 99 -15.17 3.44 -13.03
CA THR A 99 -16.51 3.39 -13.66
C THR A 99 -16.64 2.37 -14.79
N PHE A 100 -15.54 1.70 -15.17
CA PHE A 100 -15.56 0.64 -16.17
C PHE A 100 -15.84 -0.75 -15.57
N ILE A 101 -15.77 -0.90 -14.25
CA ILE A 101 -15.98 -2.15 -13.55
C ILE A 101 -17.27 -2.08 -12.72
N THR A 102 -17.97 -3.20 -12.65
CA THR A 102 -19.14 -3.39 -11.79
C THR A 102 -18.89 -4.50 -10.78
N ASP A 103 -19.72 -4.59 -9.74
CA ASP A 103 -19.64 -5.71 -8.79
C ASP A 103 -19.83 -7.05 -9.48
N ALA A 104 -20.65 -7.10 -10.52
CA ALA A 104 -20.86 -8.32 -11.32
C ALA A 104 -19.58 -8.78 -12.05
N ASP A 105 -18.71 -7.86 -12.46
CA ASP A 105 -17.42 -8.19 -13.08
C ASP A 105 -16.46 -8.79 -12.07
N VAL A 106 -16.44 -8.24 -10.85
CA VAL A 106 -15.62 -8.74 -9.74
C VAL A 106 -16.10 -10.13 -9.32
N GLU A 107 -17.41 -10.34 -9.21
CA GLU A 107 -18.00 -11.65 -8.94
C GLU A 107 -17.68 -12.68 -10.03
N ALA A 108 -17.71 -12.26 -11.29
CA ALA A 108 -17.35 -13.15 -12.41
C ALA A 108 -15.89 -13.63 -12.32
N GLU A 109 -14.97 -12.73 -11.95
CA GLU A 109 -13.56 -13.10 -11.70
C GLU A 109 -13.45 -14.00 -10.47
N GLY A 110 -14.20 -13.71 -9.39
CA GLY A 110 -14.25 -14.55 -8.20
C GLY A 110 -14.69 -15.98 -8.53
N HIS A 111 -15.74 -16.14 -9.31
CA HIS A 111 -16.20 -17.46 -9.79
C HIS A 111 -15.16 -18.15 -10.70
N LYS A 112 -14.41 -17.40 -11.51
CA LYS A 112 -13.35 -17.94 -12.33
C LYS A 112 -12.22 -18.48 -11.46
N LEU A 113 -11.72 -17.71 -10.51
CA LEU A 113 -10.68 -18.12 -9.55
C LEU A 113 -11.11 -19.37 -8.77
N TYR A 114 -12.35 -19.41 -8.31
CA TYR A 114 -12.90 -20.58 -7.63
C TYR A 114 -12.86 -21.82 -8.50
N ARG A 115 -13.32 -21.73 -9.76
CA ARG A 115 -13.32 -22.88 -10.70
C ARG A 115 -11.90 -23.36 -10.97
N GLU A 116 -10.96 -22.45 -11.19
CA GLU A 116 -9.55 -22.76 -11.45
C GLU A 116 -8.92 -23.46 -10.23
N ALA A 117 -9.13 -22.92 -9.03
CA ALA A 117 -8.63 -23.52 -7.79
C ALA A 117 -9.22 -24.92 -7.56
N LYS A 118 -10.53 -25.08 -7.74
CA LYS A 118 -11.22 -26.37 -7.62
C LYS A 118 -10.67 -27.37 -8.61
N GLN A 119 -10.55 -26.98 -9.88
CA GLN A 119 -10.01 -27.86 -10.94
C GLN A 119 -8.58 -28.28 -10.66
N GLN A 120 -7.74 -27.37 -10.16
CA GLN A 120 -6.36 -27.67 -9.80
C GLN A 120 -6.28 -28.68 -8.64
N VAL A 121 -7.08 -28.49 -7.61
CA VAL A 121 -7.15 -29.43 -6.47
C VAL A 121 -7.65 -30.80 -6.91
N GLU A 122 -8.70 -30.87 -7.73
CA GLU A 122 -9.25 -32.11 -8.25
C GLU A 122 -8.24 -32.82 -9.15
N ALA A 123 -7.54 -32.12 -10.05
CA ALA A 123 -6.50 -32.67 -10.91
C ALA A 123 -5.32 -33.23 -10.11
N ASN A 124 -5.02 -32.67 -8.95
CA ASN A 124 -3.99 -33.18 -8.06
C ASN A 124 -4.46 -34.29 -7.11
N GLY A 125 -5.67 -34.81 -7.29
CA GLY A 125 -6.20 -35.96 -6.53
C GLY A 125 -7.16 -35.55 -5.39
N GLY A 126 -7.57 -34.30 -5.34
CA GLY A 126 -8.52 -33.79 -4.35
C GLY A 126 -7.89 -33.44 -2.99
N MET A 127 -8.74 -33.36 -1.99
CA MET A 127 -8.35 -33.08 -0.60
C MET A 127 -8.59 -34.30 0.29
N TRP A 128 -7.76 -34.42 1.30
CA TRP A 128 -7.74 -35.58 2.17
C TRP A 128 -7.90 -35.14 3.62
N HIS A 129 -8.68 -35.90 4.37
CA HIS A 129 -8.76 -35.84 5.83
C HIS A 129 -8.06 -37.05 6.40
N CYS A 130 -7.03 -36.83 7.18
CA CYS A 130 -6.30 -37.89 7.85
C CYS A 130 -5.91 -37.43 9.27
N ALA A 131 -5.42 -38.36 10.05
CA ALA A 131 -4.76 -38.06 11.31
C ALA A 131 -3.41 -38.76 11.35
N HIS A 132 -2.44 -38.21 12.08
CA HIS A 132 -1.18 -38.88 12.28
C HIS A 132 -0.64 -38.75 13.71
N ILE A 133 0.22 -39.68 14.07
CA ILE A 133 1.08 -39.62 15.22
C ILE A 133 2.51 -39.63 14.74
N LEU A 134 3.26 -38.57 15.05
CA LEU A 134 4.68 -38.47 14.71
C LEU A 134 5.50 -38.79 15.95
N ILE A 135 6.30 -39.83 15.90
CA ILE A 135 7.35 -40.12 16.88
C ILE A 135 8.65 -39.57 16.28
N GLY A 136 8.99 -38.34 16.72
CA GLY A 136 10.12 -37.60 16.15
C GLY A 136 11.46 -38.30 16.42
N MET A 137 12.34 -38.20 15.41
CA MET A 137 13.70 -38.73 15.49
C MET A 137 14.63 -37.77 14.72
N LEU A 138 15.77 -37.45 15.29
CA LEU A 138 16.78 -36.66 14.59
C LEU A 138 17.43 -37.49 13.48
N GLN A 139 17.74 -36.87 12.36
CA GLN A 139 18.48 -37.54 11.27
C GLN A 139 19.88 -38.02 11.68
N SER A 140 20.43 -37.42 12.74
CA SER A 140 21.72 -37.78 13.34
C SER A 140 21.61 -38.83 14.43
N ALA A 141 20.40 -39.39 14.67
CA ALA A 141 20.17 -40.40 15.69
C ALA A 141 21.09 -41.63 15.45
N ASP A 142 21.65 -42.14 16.52
CA ASP A 142 22.42 -43.38 16.46
C ASP A 142 21.50 -44.62 16.34
N LYS A 143 22.09 -45.79 16.19
CA LYS A 143 21.33 -47.02 16.02
C LYS A 143 20.47 -47.40 17.20
N GLU A 144 20.93 -47.11 18.40
CA GLU A 144 20.22 -47.43 19.64
C GLU A 144 19.02 -46.52 19.85
N GLU A 145 19.21 -45.22 19.59
CA GLU A 145 18.12 -44.23 19.60
C GLU A 145 17.08 -44.55 18.52
N ALA A 146 17.52 -44.82 17.29
CA ALA A 146 16.61 -45.20 16.20
C ALA A 146 15.78 -46.43 16.48
N GLU A 147 16.38 -47.45 17.11
CA GLU A 147 15.67 -48.68 17.49
C GLU A 147 14.67 -48.38 18.62
N THR A 148 15.02 -47.54 19.59
CA THR A 148 14.13 -47.15 20.68
C THR A 148 12.90 -46.41 20.17
N VAL A 149 13.08 -45.44 19.25
CA VAL A 149 11.99 -44.69 18.61
C VAL A 149 11.09 -45.62 17.80
N LYS A 150 11.69 -46.57 17.04
CA LYS A 150 10.94 -47.58 16.29
C LYS A 150 10.09 -48.45 17.20
N GLN A 151 10.67 -48.99 18.29
CA GLN A 151 9.95 -49.82 19.25
C GLN A 151 8.77 -49.07 19.90
N LEU A 152 8.94 -47.78 20.20
CA LEU A 152 7.86 -46.92 20.68
C LEU A 152 6.74 -46.77 19.63
N ALA A 153 7.10 -46.51 18.38
CA ALA A 153 6.12 -46.42 17.30
C ALA A 153 5.35 -47.73 17.07
N ASP A 154 6.08 -48.86 17.08
CA ASP A 154 5.49 -50.21 16.96
C ASP A 154 4.56 -50.52 18.17
N SER A 155 4.92 -50.12 19.37
CA SER A 155 4.11 -50.29 20.58
C SER A 155 2.80 -49.46 20.48
N ILE A 156 2.88 -48.22 20.05
CA ILE A 156 1.71 -47.34 19.83
C ILE A 156 0.80 -47.93 18.76
N TYR A 157 1.36 -48.37 17.62
CA TYR A 157 0.60 -49.01 16.60
C TYR A 157 -0.12 -50.27 17.09
N THR A 158 0.56 -51.10 17.86
CA THR A 158 0.00 -52.31 18.47
C THR A 158 -1.16 -51.96 19.42
N ALA A 159 -1.01 -50.93 20.24
CA ALA A 159 -2.06 -50.42 21.13
C ALA A 159 -3.30 -49.98 20.34
N ILE A 160 -3.11 -49.26 19.23
CA ILE A 160 -4.19 -48.82 18.35
C ILE A 160 -4.90 -50.02 17.74
N ARG A 161 -4.14 -50.99 17.25
CA ARG A 161 -4.70 -52.27 16.74
C ARG A 161 -5.46 -53.05 17.80
N GLY A 162 -5.11 -52.87 19.05
CA GLY A 162 -5.81 -53.45 20.19
C GLY A 162 -7.03 -52.63 20.67
N GLY A 163 -7.38 -51.54 20.00
CA GLY A 163 -8.57 -50.75 20.27
C GLY A 163 -8.32 -49.48 21.12
N ALA A 164 -7.06 -49.12 21.36
CA ALA A 164 -6.75 -47.83 22.00
C ALA A 164 -7.17 -46.65 21.13
N ASP A 165 -7.60 -45.56 21.78
CA ASP A 165 -8.04 -44.36 21.08
C ASP A 165 -6.87 -43.66 20.40
N PHE A 166 -6.99 -43.45 19.08
CA PHE A 166 -5.97 -42.83 18.23
C PHE A 166 -5.68 -41.37 18.67
N ALA A 167 -6.74 -40.62 18.94
CA ALA A 167 -6.62 -39.19 19.26
C ALA A 167 -5.94 -38.99 20.63
N GLU A 168 -6.24 -39.83 21.61
CA GLU A 168 -5.59 -39.76 22.92
C GLU A 168 -4.11 -40.16 22.83
N LEU A 169 -3.77 -41.14 22.00
CA LEU A 169 -2.38 -41.51 21.77
C LEU A 169 -1.63 -40.43 20.98
N ALA A 170 -2.28 -39.77 20.05
CA ALA A 170 -1.71 -38.61 19.32
C ALA A 170 -1.39 -37.47 20.30
N LYS A 171 -2.33 -37.09 21.18
CA LYS A 171 -2.14 -36.07 22.20
C LYS A 171 -0.97 -36.40 23.15
N LYS A 172 -0.81 -37.66 23.45
CA LYS A 172 0.17 -38.12 24.45
C LYS A 172 1.58 -38.28 23.86
N TYR A 173 1.70 -38.78 22.66
CA TYR A 173 2.98 -39.24 22.11
C TYR A 173 3.46 -38.49 20.86
N SER A 174 2.57 -37.80 20.13
CA SER A 174 2.98 -37.13 18.92
C SER A 174 3.88 -35.93 19.20
N THR A 175 5.00 -35.88 18.52
CA THR A 175 5.91 -34.73 18.54
C THR A 175 5.47 -33.60 17.60
N ASP A 176 4.51 -33.83 16.73
CA ASP A 176 3.83 -32.76 15.99
C ASP A 176 2.77 -32.12 16.90
N VAL A 177 3.20 -31.14 17.68
CA VAL A 177 2.36 -30.45 18.68
C VAL A 177 1.18 -29.71 18.07
N ASN A 178 1.25 -29.36 16.77
CA ASN A 178 0.19 -28.62 16.08
C ASN A 178 -1.03 -29.50 15.85
N SER A 179 -0.83 -30.71 15.31
CA SER A 179 -1.94 -31.66 15.10
C SER A 179 -2.27 -32.44 16.36
N ALA A 180 -1.28 -32.77 17.23
CA ALA A 180 -1.45 -33.56 18.41
C ALA A 180 -2.58 -33.08 19.33
N LYS A 181 -2.68 -31.75 19.58
CA LYS A 181 -3.73 -31.13 20.40
C LYS A 181 -5.16 -31.43 19.90
N ASN A 182 -5.29 -31.69 18.62
CA ASN A 182 -6.55 -32.02 17.93
C ASN A 182 -6.60 -33.50 17.56
N GLY A 183 -5.92 -34.41 18.36
CA GLY A 183 -5.95 -35.83 18.10
C GLY A 183 -5.15 -36.28 16.86
N GLY A 184 -4.22 -35.45 16.40
CA GLY A 184 -3.38 -35.73 15.24
C GLY A 184 -4.04 -35.37 13.91
N GLU A 185 -5.22 -34.75 13.87
CA GLU A 185 -5.97 -34.47 12.65
C GLU A 185 -5.27 -33.45 11.75
N LEU A 186 -5.26 -33.76 10.45
CA LEU A 186 -4.83 -32.94 9.34
C LEU A 186 -5.99 -32.81 8.35
N LEU A 187 -6.57 -31.61 8.30
CA LEU A 187 -7.68 -31.25 7.41
C LEU A 187 -7.15 -30.65 6.11
N HIS A 188 -7.92 -30.78 5.04
CA HIS A 188 -7.69 -30.17 3.74
C HIS A 188 -6.32 -30.49 3.13
N LEU A 189 -5.75 -31.63 3.48
CA LEU A 189 -4.44 -32.03 2.99
C LEU A 189 -4.47 -32.30 1.48
N GLN A 190 -3.51 -31.73 0.76
CA GLN A 190 -3.36 -31.92 -0.68
C GLN A 190 -2.02 -32.59 -0.97
N LYS A 191 -1.94 -33.24 -2.13
CA LYS A 191 -0.70 -33.86 -2.62
C LYS A 191 0.41 -32.81 -2.73
N GLY A 192 1.59 -33.13 -2.24
CA GLY A 192 2.76 -32.24 -2.22
C GLY A 192 2.92 -31.41 -0.96
N GLN A 193 2.00 -31.53 0.00
CA GLN A 193 2.07 -30.79 1.28
C GLN A 193 2.78 -31.55 2.40
N THR A 194 3.05 -32.86 2.18
CA THR A 194 3.79 -33.68 3.14
C THR A 194 4.96 -34.40 2.45
N VAL A 195 5.76 -35.12 3.25
CA VAL A 195 6.89 -35.88 2.73
C VAL A 195 6.43 -37.08 1.91
N PRO A 196 7.20 -37.48 0.88
CA PRO A 196 6.80 -38.54 -0.04
C PRO A 196 6.45 -39.87 0.63
N GLU A 197 7.16 -40.23 1.72
CA GLU A 197 6.92 -41.47 2.49
C GLU A 197 5.55 -41.45 3.15
N PHE A 198 5.18 -40.27 3.73
CA PHE A 198 3.86 -40.06 4.33
C PHE A 198 2.75 -40.18 3.25
N GLU A 199 2.89 -39.47 2.15
CA GLU A 199 1.90 -39.46 1.07
C GLU A 199 1.72 -40.86 0.47
N LYS A 200 2.81 -41.56 0.22
CA LYS A 200 2.77 -42.94 -0.29
C LYS A 200 1.98 -43.86 0.63
N ALA A 201 2.18 -43.73 1.93
CA ALA A 201 1.46 -44.54 2.91
C ALA A 201 -0.02 -44.13 3.00
N LEU A 202 -0.29 -42.80 3.10
CA LEU A 202 -1.65 -42.28 3.17
C LEU A 202 -2.51 -42.71 2.00
N PHE A 203 -1.99 -42.60 0.76
CA PHE A 203 -2.78 -42.89 -0.45
C PHE A 203 -2.99 -44.37 -0.70
N ALA A 204 -2.26 -45.23 0.01
CA ALA A 204 -2.48 -46.67 -0.01
C ALA A 204 -3.60 -47.14 0.94
N LEU A 205 -4.03 -46.28 1.87
CA LEU A 205 -5.06 -46.59 2.86
C LEU A 205 -6.46 -46.31 2.35
N LYS A 206 -7.42 -47.12 2.78
CA LYS A 206 -8.84 -46.83 2.66
C LYS A 206 -9.35 -46.04 3.87
N PRO A 207 -10.46 -45.35 3.73
CA PRO A 207 -11.10 -44.69 4.86
C PRO A 207 -11.28 -45.62 6.07
N GLY A 208 -10.82 -45.17 7.24
CA GLY A 208 -10.82 -45.94 8.48
C GLY A 208 -9.58 -46.80 8.70
N GLU A 209 -8.73 -47.04 7.71
CA GLU A 209 -7.50 -47.82 7.85
C GLU A 209 -6.38 -46.99 8.47
N ILE A 210 -5.45 -47.72 9.13
CA ILE A 210 -4.30 -47.15 9.85
C ILE A 210 -3.03 -47.80 9.29
N SER A 211 -2.01 -47.01 8.95
CA SER A 211 -0.73 -47.49 8.46
C SER A 211 0.07 -48.18 9.59
N ALA A 212 0.93 -49.11 9.26
CA ALA A 212 2.07 -49.45 10.09
C ALA A 212 2.97 -48.20 10.25
N PRO A 213 3.88 -48.16 11.23
CA PRO A 213 4.83 -47.01 11.37
C PRO A 213 5.66 -46.83 10.08
N VAL A 214 5.62 -45.63 9.53
CA VAL A 214 6.30 -45.20 8.28
C VAL A 214 7.46 -44.28 8.64
N LEU A 215 8.65 -44.68 8.26
CA LEU A 215 9.85 -43.87 8.49
C LEU A 215 9.92 -42.70 7.46
N SER A 216 10.20 -41.54 7.95
CA SER A 216 10.45 -40.29 7.18
C SER A 216 11.69 -39.57 7.71
N PRO A 217 12.14 -38.49 7.09
CA PRO A 217 13.21 -37.65 7.63
C PRO A 217 12.89 -37.02 9.01
N PHE A 218 11.63 -37.01 9.46
CA PHE A 218 11.20 -36.46 10.75
C PHE A 218 11.03 -37.49 11.87
N GLY A 219 11.06 -38.79 11.52
CA GLY A 219 10.79 -39.91 12.43
C GLY A 219 9.71 -40.84 11.88
N TYR A 220 9.08 -41.59 12.77
CA TYR A 220 8.04 -42.56 12.43
C TYR A 220 6.65 -41.93 12.49
N HIS A 221 5.87 -42.05 11.40
CA HIS A 221 4.47 -41.65 11.33
C HIS A 221 3.56 -42.90 11.42
N ILE A 222 2.54 -42.82 12.26
CA ILE A 222 1.39 -43.70 12.20
C ILE A 222 0.24 -42.89 11.66
N ILE A 223 -0.30 -43.31 10.50
CA ILE A 223 -1.25 -42.51 9.72
C ILE A 223 -2.61 -43.20 9.72
N LYS A 224 -3.67 -42.46 10.01
CA LYS A 224 -5.05 -42.91 9.92
C LYS A 224 -5.72 -42.17 8.77
N MET A 225 -6.21 -42.88 7.76
CA MET A 225 -7.07 -42.31 6.72
C MET A 225 -8.48 -42.11 7.30
N ILE A 226 -8.97 -40.86 7.30
CA ILE A 226 -10.34 -40.57 7.72
C ILE A 226 -11.25 -40.56 6.50
N GLY A 227 -10.86 -39.82 5.47
CA GLY A 227 -11.64 -39.77 4.22
C GLY A 227 -11.11 -38.79 3.20
N ARG A 228 -11.90 -38.58 2.19
CA ARG A 228 -11.72 -37.47 1.23
C ARG A 228 -12.63 -36.33 1.64
N GLU A 229 -12.19 -35.13 1.41
CA GLU A 229 -12.98 -33.93 1.62
C GLU A 229 -13.46 -33.34 0.29
N GLU A 230 -14.64 -32.80 0.32
CA GLU A 230 -15.15 -32.00 -0.78
C GLU A 230 -14.47 -30.62 -0.79
N PHE A 231 -14.21 -30.09 -1.98
CA PHE A 231 -13.73 -28.72 -2.10
C PHE A 231 -14.80 -27.78 -1.55
N PRO A 232 -14.44 -26.82 -0.67
CA PRO A 232 -15.42 -25.92 -0.06
C PRO A 232 -16.25 -25.17 -1.10
N SER A 233 -17.51 -24.87 -0.78
CA SER A 233 -18.38 -24.14 -1.70
C SER A 233 -17.87 -22.73 -1.99
N TYR A 234 -18.34 -22.15 -3.10
CA TYR A 234 -18.01 -20.77 -3.43
C TYR A 234 -18.40 -19.82 -2.30
N GLU A 235 -19.57 -19.99 -1.71
CA GLU A 235 -20.08 -19.15 -0.61
C GLU A 235 -19.18 -19.22 0.62
N THR A 236 -18.61 -20.39 0.90
CA THR A 236 -17.64 -20.58 2.00
C THR A 236 -16.34 -19.80 1.75
N LEU A 237 -15.84 -19.87 0.50
CA LEU A 237 -14.56 -19.25 0.11
C LEU A 237 -14.71 -17.80 -0.37
N HIS A 238 -15.93 -17.32 -0.60
CA HIS A 238 -16.20 -15.99 -1.13
C HIS A 238 -15.49 -14.84 -0.40
N PRO A 239 -15.49 -14.76 0.96
CA PRO A 239 -14.78 -13.69 1.66
C PRO A 239 -13.26 -13.72 1.41
N ASP A 240 -12.69 -14.90 1.29
CA ASP A 240 -11.24 -15.06 1.07
C ASP A 240 -10.88 -14.77 -0.39
N ILE A 241 -11.73 -15.18 -1.34
CA ILE A 241 -11.58 -14.86 -2.77
C ILE A 241 -11.66 -13.35 -2.98
N MET A 242 -12.64 -12.66 -2.39
CA MET A 242 -12.76 -11.22 -2.50
C MET A 242 -11.53 -10.50 -1.90
N ARG A 243 -11.06 -10.97 -0.75
CA ARG A 243 -9.82 -10.45 -0.15
C ARG A 243 -8.61 -10.68 -1.07
N TYR A 244 -8.51 -11.84 -1.70
CA TYR A 244 -7.46 -12.15 -2.66
C TYR A 244 -7.51 -11.22 -3.88
N ILE A 245 -8.69 -10.97 -4.45
CA ILE A 245 -8.90 -10.03 -5.56
C ILE A 245 -8.37 -8.63 -5.19
N GLU A 246 -8.71 -8.14 -3.99
CA GLU A 246 -8.23 -6.84 -3.52
C GLU A 246 -6.71 -6.82 -3.30
N MET A 247 -6.16 -7.84 -2.62
CA MET A 247 -4.73 -7.91 -2.31
C MET A 247 -3.85 -8.05 -3.56
N GLN A 248 -4.34 -8.70 -4.59
CA GLN A 248 -3.63 -8.90 -5.87
C GLN A 248 -3.88 -7.78 -6.87
N GLY A 249 -4.73 -6.79 -6.55
CA GLY A 249 -5.07 -5.70 -7.45
C GLY A 249 -5.80 -6.17 -8.72
N LEU A 250 -6.58 -7.25 -8.63
CA LEU A 250 -7.24 -7.82 -9.80
C LEU A 250 -8.33 -6.90 -10.37
N ARG A 251 -8.88 -5.98 -9.55
CA ARG A 251 -9.81 -4.95 -10.07
C ARG A 251 -9.18 -4.11 -11.18
N ASP A 252 -7.94 -3.67 -10.99
CA ASP A 252 -7.23 -2.89 -12.00
C ASP A 252 -6.96 -3.72 -13.26
N GLN A 253 -6.68 -5.02 -13.11
CA GLN A 253 -6.50 -5.93 -14.25
C GLN A 253 -7.80 -6.11 -15.03
N ILE A 254 -8.95 -6.23 -14.37
CA ILE A 254 -10.26 -6.32 -15.02
C ILE A 254 -10.54 -5.02 -15.80
N ILE A 255 -10.23 -3.85 -15.21
CA ILE A 255 -10.39 -2.55 -15.88
C ILE A 255 -9.51 -2.48 -17.12
N GLU A 256 -8.23 -2.87 -17.03
CA GLU A 256 -7.31 -2.91 -18.18
C GLU A 256 -7.87 -3.80 -19.31
N GLN A 257 -8.27 -5.02 -19.00
CA GLN A 257 -8.84 -5.94 -19.99
C GLN A 257 -10.09 -5.35 -20.68
N LYS A 258 -10.94 -4.65 -19.93
CA LYS A 258 -12.10 -3.97 -20.50
C LYS A 258 -11.73 -2.81 -21.39
N LEU A 259 -10.75 -2.01 -20.97
CA LEU A 259 -10.26 -0.89 -21.79
C LEU A 259 -9.62 -1.39 -23.07
N ASP A 260 -8.80 -2.44 -23.02
CA ASP A 260 -8.20 -3.06 -24.19
C ASP A 260 -9.27 -3.61 -25.16
N SER A 261 -10.28 -4.29 -24.62
CA SER A 261 -11.41 -4.78 -25.43
C SER A 261 -12.19 -3.64 -26.09
N LEU A 262 -12.34 -2.50 -25.42
CA LEU A 262 -12.98 -1.32 -25.99
C LEU A 262 -12.11 -0.69 -27.09
N VAL A 263 -10.79 -0.60 -26.90
CA VAL A 263 -9.85 -0.14 -27.91
C VAL A 263 -9.91 -1.02 -29.16
N GLU A 264 -9.93 -2.34 -29.00
CA GLU A 264 -10.07 -3.29 -30.11
C GLU A 264 -11.39 -3.11 -30.85
N SER A 265 -12.48 -2.89 -30.14
CA SER A 265 -13.81 -2.71 -30.73
C SER A 265 -13.98 -1.40 -31.50
N GLU A 266 -13.31 -0.32 -31.10
CA GLU A 266 -13.32 0.97 -31.79
C GLU A 266 -12.48 0.96 -33.09
N GLY A 267 -11.54 0.02 -33.23
CA GLY A 267 -10.76 -0.23 -34.44
C GLY A 267 -9.40 0.45 -34.50
N LYS A 268 -8.79 0.45 -35.70
CA LYS A 268 -7.41 0.92 -35.89
C LYS A 268 -7.23 2.39 -35.51
N GLY A 269 -6.32 2.62 -34.56
CA GLY A 269 -5.91 3.94 -34.12
C GLY A 269 -6.60 4.44 -32.85
N ALA A 270 -7.58 3.69 -32.32
CA ALA A 270 -8.16 4.00 -31.03
C ALA A 270 -7.14 3.79 -29.90
N THR A 271 -7.22 4.60 -28.87
CA THR A 271 -6.35 4.54 -27.71
C THR A 271 -7.18 4.48 -26.43
N GLN A 272 -6.62 3.92 -25.35
CA GLN A 272 -7.27 3.95 -24.04
C GLN A 272 -7.53 5.39 -23.57
N GLU A 273 -6.62 6.34 -23.93
CA GLU A 273 -6.78 7.76 -23.63
C GLU A 273 -8.09 8.33 -24.21
N GLU A 274 -8.41 8.00 -25.47
CA GLU A 274 -9.64 8.44 -26.12
C GLU A 274 -10.89 7.81 -25.49
N ILE A 275 -10.81 6.52 -25.10
CA ILE A 275 -11.89 5.83 -24.39
C ILE A 275 -12.17 6.52 -23.05
N LEU A 276 -11.12 6.81 -22.27
CA LEU A 276 -11.23 7.49 -20.98
C LEU A 276 -11.77 8.90 -21.13
N ALA A 277 -11.34 9.65 -22.15
CA ALA A 277 -11.83 10.99 -22.44
C ALA A 277 -13.33 10.98 -22.84
N LYS A 278 -13.74 10.04 -23.69
CA LYS A 278 -15.17 9.85 -24.05
C LYS A 278 -16.01 9.52 -22.82
N LYS A 279 -15.54 8.60 -21.97
CA LYS A 279 -16.25 8.21 -20.75
C LYS A 279 -16.40 9.39 -19.80
N LEU A 280 -15.31 10.16 -19.56
CA LEU A 280 -15.36 11.37 -18.74
C LEU A 280 -16.42 12.34 -19.29
N SER A 281 -16.40 12.62 -20.60
CA SER A 281 -17.38 13.54 -21.23
C SER A 281 -18.84 13.09 -21.05
N SER A 282 -19.08 11.78 -20.96
CA SER A 282 -20.43 11.26 -20.63
C SER A 282 -20.75 11.47 -19.16
N LEU A 283 -19.83 11.12 -18.27
CA LEU A 283 -20.02 11.23 -16.82
C LEU A 283 -20.25 12.68 -16.37
N GLU A 284 -19.54 13.64 -16.95
CA GLU A 284 -19.69 15.07 -16.66
C GLU A 284 -21.07 15.66 -17.05
N LYS A 285 -21.78 15.01 -17.98
CA LYS A 285 -23.15 15.40 -18.33
C LYS A 285 -24.16 14.92 -17.31
N GLU A 286 -23.85 13.82 -16.62
CA GLU A 286 -24.73 13.16 -15.66
C GLU A 286 -24.41 13.61 -14.23
N ASP A 287 -23.13 13.89 -13.92
CA ASP A 287 -22.66 14.32 -12.61
C ASP A 287 -21.93 15.67 -12.66
N VAL A 288 -22.66 16.71 -12.25
CA VAL A 288 -22.13 18.10 -12.15
C VAL A 288 -21.03 18.21 -11.09
N ASN A 289 -21.06 17.38 -10.03
CA ASN A 289 -20.04 17.42 -9.01
C ASN A 289 -18.72 16.85 -9.55
N LEU A 290 -18.76 15.75 -10.28
CA LEU A 290 -17.58 15.19 -10.95
C LEU A 290 -17.01 16.21 -11.95
N LYS A 291 -17.85 16.85 -12.77
CA LYS A 291 -17.41 17.90 -13.70
C LYS A 291 -16.66 19.02 -12.96
N ASN A 292 -17.22 19.50 -11.86
CA ASN A 292 -16.62 20.56 -11.07
C ASN A 292 -15.32 20.11 -10.39
N LEU A 293 -15.27 18.87 -9.90
CA LEU A 293 -14.09 18.27 -9.31
C LEU A 293 -12.92 18.19 -10.30
N ILE A 294 -13.15 17.68 -11.50
CA ILE A 294 -12.14 17.56 -12.56
C ILE A 294 -11.63 18.94 -12.98
N ARG A 295 -12.56 19.91 -13.17
CA ARG A 295 -12.19 21.28 -13.51
C ARG A 295 -11.36 21.95 -12.41
N GLU A 296 -11.78 21.81 -11.16
CA GLU A 296 -11.05 22.41 -10.04
C GLU A 296 -9.63 21.85 -9.93
N TYR A 297 -9.44 20.56 -10.17
CA TYR A 297 -8.11 19.96 -10.18
C TYR A 297 -7.25 20.50 -11.32
N TYR A 298 -7.80 20.56 -12.54
CA TYR A 298 -7.14 21.15 -13.70
C TYR A 298 -6.71 22.60 -13.44
N ASP A 299 -7.65 23.42 -13.00
CA ASP A 299 -7.42 24.82 -12.68
C ASP A 299 -6.42 24.99 -11.52
N GLY A 300 -6.51 24.11 -10.50
CA GLY A 300 -5.60 24.11 -9.35
C GLY A 300 -4.14 23.85 -9.73
N LEU A 301 -3.90 22.88 -10.61
CA LEU A 301 -2.55 22.62 -11.14
C LEU A 301 -1.98 23.83 -11.88
N LEU A 302 -2.80 24.48 -12.73
CA LEU A 302 -2.42 25.70 -13.44
C LEU A 302 -2.09 26.85 -12.48
N MET A 303 -2.94 27.06 -11.49
CA MET A 303 -2.74 28.10 -10.46
C MET A 303 -1.45 27.89 -9.69
N ILE A 304 -1.16 26.64 -9.28
CA ILE A 304 0.06 26.29 -8.54
C ILE A 304 1.28 26.56 -9.41
N GLU A 305 1.30 26.07 -10.64
CA GLU A 305 2.43 26.23 -11.56
C GLU A 305 2.69 27.73 -11.86
N MET A 306 1.64 28.51 -12.09
CA MET A 306 1.76 29.95 -12.27
C MET A 306 2.29 30.64 -11.01
N SER A 307 1.80 30.26 -9.84
CA SER A 307 2.26 30.83 -8.56
C SER A 307 3.72 30.47 -8.27
N ASN A 308 4.14 29.25 -8.57
CA ASN A 308 5.54 28.84 -8.48
C ASN A 308 6.44 29.77 -9.31
N ARG A 309 6.13 29.92 -10.58
CA ARG A 309 6.98 30.71 -11.53
C ARG A 309 6.99 32.20 -11.23
N THR A 310 5.87 32.73 -10.80
CA THR A 310 5.72 34.19 -10.67
C THR A 310 6.02 34.75 -9.28
N VAL A 311 5.82 33.92 -8.24
CA VAL A 311 5.93 34.35 -6.83
C VAL A 311 6.96 33.53 -6.07
N TRP A 312 6.71 32.24 -5.88
CA TRP A 312 7.47 31.44 -4.90
C TRP A 312 8.90 31.17 -5.32
N ASP A 313 9.12 30.76 -6.59
CA ASP A 313 10.48 30.52 -7.09
C ASP A 313 11.31 31.82 -7.15
N LYS A 314 10.68 32.94 -7.49
CA LYS A 314 11.37 34.24 -7.48
C LYS A 314 11.76 34.62 -6.06
N ALA A 315 10.81 34.51 -5.12
CA ALA A 315 11.08 34.86 -3.72
C ALA A 315 12.14 33.94 -3.10
N ALA A 316 12.08 32.64 -3.39
CA ALA A 316 13.05 31.66 -2.87
C ALA A 316 14.48 31.82 -3.42
N LYS A 317 14.63 32.38 -4.62
CA LYS A 317 15.93 32.57 -5.30
C LYS A 317 16.50 33.98 -5.15
N ASP A 318 15.75 34.93 -4.59
CA ASP A 318 16.22 36.30 -4.33
C ASP A 318 17.06 36.36 -3.05
N GLU A 319 18.31 35.87 -3.14
CA GLU A 319 19.25 35.82 -2.00
C GLU A 319 19.42 37.21 -1.37
N LYS A 320 19.42 38.29 -2.16
CA LYS A 320 19.59 39.66 -1.64
C LYS A 320 18.38 40.09 -0.80
N ALA A 321 17.16 39.82 -1.29
CA ALA A 321 15.95 40.11 -0.54
C ALA A 321 15.84 39.25 0.73
N LEU A 322 16.20 37.97 0.63
CA LEU A 322 16.24 37.05 1.77
C LEU A 322 17.25 37.49 2.84
N GLU A 323 18.44 37.91 2.43
CA GLU A 323 19.45 38.43 3.34
C GLU A 323 18.98 39.72 4.02
N ALA A 324 18.45 40.66 3.24
CA ALA A 324 17.93 41.93 3.78
C ALA A 324 16.76 41.70 4.77
N TYR A 325 15.86 40.76 4.44
CA TYR A 325 14.77 40.36 5.33
C TYR A 325 15.31 39.73 6.61
N PHE A 326 16.26 38.79 6.51
CA PHE A 326 16.89 38.16 7.67
C PHE A 326 17.56 39.19 8.58
N LEU A 327 18.35 40.12 8.03
CA LEU A 327 19.03 41.15 8.80
C LEU A 327 18.02 42.03 9.56
N LYS A 328 16.90 42.39 8.90
CA LYS A 328 15.84 43.19 9.51
C LYS A 328 15.12 42.44 10.65
N HIS A 329 14.95 41.11 10.46
CA HIS A 329 14.20 40.27 11.39
C HIS A 329 15.07 39.35 12.24
N LYS A 330 16.38 39.56 12.29
CA LYS A 330 17.39 38.70 12.92
C LYS A 330 17.02 38.26 14.35
N LYS A 331 16.29 39.10 15.10
CA LYS A 331 15.85 38.76 16.46
C LYS A 331 14.86 37.60 16.52
N GLN A 332 14.08 37.37 15.43
CA GLN A 332 13.08 36.30 15.34
C GLN A 332 13.74 34.93 15.01
N TYR A 333 14.97 34.96 14.49
CA TYR A 333 15.71 33.75 14.07
C TYR A 333 16.77 33.34 15.09
N LYS A 334 16.62 33.72 16.35
CA LYS A 334 17.51 33.29 17.42
C LYS A 334 17.11 31.86 17.85
N TRP A 335 18.10 31.00 17.93
CA TRP A 335 17.89 29.72 18.58
C TRP A 335 17.63 29.91 20.08
N THR A 336 16.72 29.11 20.60
CA THR A 336 16.38 29.08 22.03
C THR A 336 17.47 28.45 22.88
N GLU A 337 18.29 27.60 22.25
CA GLU A 337 19.41 26.89 22.88
C GLU A 337 20.71 27.08 22.11
N PRO A 338 21.86 27.01 22.78
CA PRO A 338 23.16 27.09 22.13
C PRO A 338 23.32 26.01 21.03
N ARG A 339 23.97 26.38 19.94
CA ARG A 339 24.32 25.47 18.83
C ARG A 339 25.80 25.57 18.50
N PHE A 340 26.39 24.43 18.22
CA PHE A 340 27.76 24.35 17.70
C PHE A 340 27.70 24.02 16.20
N LYS A 341 28.28 24.90 15.38
CA LYS A 341 28.43 24.65 13.94
C LYS A 341 29.87 24.21 13.69
N GLY A 342 30.01 22.93 13.33
CA GLY A 342 31.35 22.36 13.17
C GLY A 342 31.32 20.93 12.61
N ILE A 343 32.39 20.23 12.89
CA ILE A 343 32.52 18.80 12.61
C ILE A 343 32.90 18.03 13.89
N ALA A 344 32.30 16.87 14.08
CA ALA A 344 32.81 15.84 14.96
C ALA A 344 33.56 14.82 14.11
N TYR A 345 34.78 14.44 14.48
CA TYR A 345 35.57 13.51 13.68
C TYR A 345 36.30 12.48 14.53
N HIS A 346 36.40 11.28 13.97
CA HIS A 346 37.16 10.17 14.52
C HIS A 346 38.34 9.84 13.61
N VAL A 347 39.49 9.68 14.16
CA VAL A 347 40.72 9.34 13.44
C VAL A 347 41.20 7.95 13.84
N LYS A 348 41.79 7.20 12.88
CA LYS A 348 42.44 5.93 13.18
C LYS A 348 43.84 6.12 13.82
N LYS A 349 44.51 7.23 13.50
CA LYS A 349 45.83 7.55 14.00
C LYS A 349 45.80 8.88 14.72
N LYS A 350 46.44 8.95 15.91
CA LYS A 350 46.49 10.16 16.75
C LYS A 350 47.09 11.37 16.03
N GLU A 351 48.05 11.13 15.14
CA GLU A 351 48.74 12.15 14.34
C GLU A 351 47.77 12.88 13.38
N ASP A 352 46.68 12.22 12.99
CA ASP A 352 45.71 12.80 12.06
C ASP A 352 44.83 13.88 12.73
N VAL A 353 44.82 14.01 14.06
CA VAL A 353 44.01 15.03 14.78
C VAL A 353 44.41 16.42 14.36
N GLU A 354 45.71 16.76 14.47
CA GLU A 354 46.21 18.07 14.08
C GLU A 354 46.19 18.28 12.57
N ALA A 355 46.40 17.19 11.79
CA ALA A 355 46.34 17.22 10.34
C ALA A 355 44.90 17.54 9.82
N VAL A 356 43.85 17.07 10.50
CA VAL A 356 42.46 17.42 10.18
C VAL A 356 42.20 18.91 10.42
N LYS A 357 42.60 19.43 11.58
CA LYS A 357 42.47 20.86 11.90
C LYS A 357 43.21 21.75 10.89
N ALA A 358 44.44 21.42 10.56
CA ALA A 358 45.22 22.13 9.55
C ALA A 358 44.63 22.09 8.15
N CYS A 359 43.96 20.97 7.78
CA CYS A 359 43.37 20.79 6.47
C CYS A 359 42.17 21.73 6.22
N VAL A 360 41.44 22.08 7.24
CA VAL A 360 40.25 22.94 7.15
C VAL A 360 40.45 24.39 7.61
N LYS A 361 41.67 24.69 8.07
CA LYS A 361 42.03 26.05 8.45
C LYS A 361 41.93 26.96 7.21
N ASP A 362 41.29 28.09 7.38
CA ASP A 362 41.05 29.09 6.32
C ASP A 362 40.26 28.59 5.10
N VAL A 363 39.57 27.45 5.23
CA VAL A 363 38.68 26.89 4.20
C VAL A 363 37.23 27.19 4.57
N PRO A 364 36.39 27.63 3.61
CA PRO A 364 34.96 27.80 3.86
C PRO A 364 34.28 26.52 4.36
N PHE A 365 33.43 26.65 5.36
CA PHE A 365 32.79 25.49 6.02
C PHE A 365 32.06 24.53 5.07
N ASN A 366 31.47 25.04 3.98
CA ASN A 366 30.80 24.22 2.97
C ASN A 366 31.76 23.25 2.22
N GLN A 367 33.05 23.57 2.12
CA GLN A 367 34.07 22.77 1.43
C GLN A 367 34.80 21.77 2.35
N TRP A 368 34.57 21.81 3.67
CA TRP A 368 35.30 20.98 4.64
C TRP A 368 35.15 19.48 4.36
N ALA A 369 33.94 19.01 4.10
CA ALA A 369 33.72 17.58 3.89
C ALA A 369 34.46 17.01 2.68
N GLU A 370 34.51 17.75 1.58
CA GLU A 370 35.23 17.38 0.37
C GLU A 370 36.75 17.38 0.58
N LYS A 371 37.28 18.46 1.12
CA LYS A 371 38.71 18.59 1.43
C LYS A 371 39.19 17.49 2.36
N LEU A 372 38.44 17.14 3.37
CA LEU A 372 38.83 16.08 4.31
C LEU A 372 38.74 14.69 3.68
N ARG A 373 37.71 14.44 2.85
CA ARG A 373 37.60 13.18 2.11
C ARG A 373 38.78 12.98 1.17
N ASP A 374 39.12 13.99 0.37
CA ASP A 374 40.16 13.92 -0.64
C ASP A 374 41.55 13.72 -0.01
N LYS A 375 41.79 14.31 1.15
CA LYS A 375 43.08 14.20 1.84
C LYS A 375 43.25 12.93 2.66
N PHE A 376 42.18 12.42 3.27
CA PHE A 376 42.29 11.34 4.27
C PHE A 376 41.65 10.02 3.85
N ASN A 377 40.72 10.04 2.87
CA ASN A 377 39.98 8.87 2.44
C ASN A 377 40.01 8.64 0.91
N ALA A 378 41.06 9.16 0.22
CA ALA A 378 41.13 9.13 -1.25
C ALA A 378 41.29 7.72 -1.84
N ASP A 379 41.97 6.80 -1.16
CA ASP A 379 42.39 5.49 -1.71
C ASP A 379 41.45 4.34 -1.22
N ASN A 380 40.17 4.56 -1.15
CA ASN A 380 39.21 3.60 -0.57
C ASN A 380 39.52 3.16 0.88
N THR A 381 40.45 3.84 1.53
CA THR A 381 40.83 3.59 2.93
C THR A 381 40.19 4.64 3.82
N ILE A 382 39.27 4.26 4.67
CA ILE A 382 38.69 5.17 5.64
C ILE A 382 39.68 5.41 6.78
N ARG A 383 40.38 6.54 6.74
CA ARG A 383 41.28 7.01 7.81
C ARG A 383 40.57 7.85 8.84
N ILE A 384 39.57 8.64 8.39
CA ILE A 384 38.75 9.48 9.28
C ILE A 384 37.29 9.28 8.99
N ARG A 385 36.47 9.42 10.03
CA ARG A 385 35.01 9.57 9.92
C ARG A 385 34.61 10.95 10.40
N VAL A 386 33.81 11.65 9.63
CA VAL A 386 33.41 13.03 9.90
C VAL A 386 31.90 13.14 9.91
N GLU A 387 31.37 13.72 10.97
CA GLU A 387 30.00 14.19 11.06
C GLU A 387 30.02 15.72 11.04
N LYS A 388 29.41 16.32 10.01
CA LYS A 388 29.36 17.76 9.79
C LYS A 388 27.95 18.24 10.04
N GLY A 389 27.78 19.25 10.90
CA GLY A 389 26.45 19.72 11.22
C GLY A 389 26.42 20.98 12.07
N ILE A 390 25.20 21.27 12.50
CA ILE A 390 24.89 22.24 13.54
C ILE A 390 24.30 21.42 14.69
N PHE A 391 25.10 21.21 15.71
CA PHE A 391 24.77 20.35 16.84
C PHE A 391 24.12 21.15 17.96
N ARG A 392 23.14 20.54 18.61
CA ARG A 392 22.65 20.93 19.93
C ARG A 392 23.16 19.92 20.95
N LYS A 393 23.01 20.26 22.22
CA LYS A 393 23.26 19.33 23.32
C LYS A 393 22.41 18.07 23.15
N GLY A 394 23.04 16.89 23.26
CA GLY A 394 22.44 15.58 23.04
C GLY A 394 22.52 15.04 21.60
N ASP A 395 22.97 15.82 20.63
CA ASP A 395 23.07 15.36 19.25
C ASP A 395 24.33 14.50 18.98
N ASN A 396 25.45 14.78 19.69
CA ASN A 396 26.70 14.07 19.50
C ASN A 396 27.57 14.11 20.75
N ALA A 397 27.89 12.93 21.31
CA ALA A 397 28.62 12.81 22.57
C ALA A 397 30.00 13.47 22.60
N LEU A 398 30.72 13.57 21.44
CA LEU A 398 32.00 14.27 21.38
C LEU A 398 31.79 15.79 21.50
N VAL A 399 30.76 16.28 20.82
CA VAL A 399 30.42 17.71 20.87
C VAL A 399 29.90 18.08 22.26
N ASP A 400 29.13 17.21 22.88
CA ASP A 400 28.64 17.42 24.25
C ASP A 400 29.79 17.56 25.24
N ARG A 401 30.73 16.62 25.18
CA ARG A 401 31.92 16.65 26.05
C ARG A 401 32.86 17.83 25.77
N ASP A 402 33.22 18.05 24.51
CA ASP A 402 34.32 18.93 24.13
C ASP A 402 33.86 20.39 23.90
N VAL A 403 32.58 20.63 23.65
CA VAL A 403 32.01 21.95 23.36
C VAL A 403 31.01 22.39 24.43
N PHE A 404 30.10 21.50 24.85
CA PHE A 404 29.06 21.83 25.82
C PHE A 404 29.45 21.52 27.27
N GLY A 405 30.58 20.82 27.52
CA GLY A 405 31.15 20.62 28.84
C GLY A 405 30.49 19.56 29.71
N GLU A 406 30.00 18.48 29.11
CA GLU A 406 29.41 17.32 29.80
C GLU A 406 30.37 16.12 29.86
#